data_58af61a252edcd7146e0012ce1bea36a
#
_entry.id   58af61a252edcd7146e0012ce1bea36a
#
_cell.length_a   1.000
_cell.length_b   1.000
_cell.length_c   1.000
_cell.angle_alpha   90.00
_cell.angle_beta   90.00
_cell.angle_gamma   90.00
#
_symmetry.space_group_name_H-M   'P 1'
#
loop_
_entity.id
_entity.type
_entity.pdbx_description
1 polymer ?
#
loop_
_entity_poly.entity_id
_entity_poly.type
_entity_poly.pdbx_seq_one_letter_code
_entity_poly.pdbx_strand_id
1 'polypeptide(L)'
;MFPEAGEPWIIDKLYYEEIFNSERMRHVGELVREREPDSEIARQFAELEEWLGDRPYSATARVDVGEFFEKRDDALRAHASQVPPDSRFFFWPNDLQREAWPFEDYRLAASRVPAAEFEHDLFEGIKEE
;
A
#
# COMPACT_ATOMS: atom_id res chain seq x y z
N MET A 1 8.55 -15.49 -30.62
CA MET A 1 7.28 -14.80 -30.35
C MET A 1 6.14 -15.73 -30.76
N PHE A 2 4.99 -15.60 -30.19
CA PHE A 2 3.85 -16.51 -30.31
C PHE A 2 2.73 -15.84 -31.13
N PRO A 3 2.78 -15.87 -32.47
CA PRO A 3 1.80 -15.17 -33.33
C PRO A 3 0.36 -15.66 -33.13
N GLU A 4 0.17 -16.90 -32.64
CA GLU A 4 -1.12 -17.48 -32.27
C GLU A 4 -1.73 -16.90 -31.01
N ALA A 5 -0.96 -16.17 -30.21
CA ALA A 5 -1.44 -15.53 -28.99
C ALA A 5 -2.21 -14.22 -29.24
N GLY A 6 -2.26 -13.76 -30.51
CA GLY A 6 -2.91 -12.51 -30.87
C GLY A 6 -2.04 -11.28 -30.63
N GLU A 7 -2.66 -10.10 -30.73
CA GLU A 7 -1.97 -8.83 -30.51
C GLU A 7 -1.68 -8.60 -29.02
N PRO A 8 -0.57 -7.90 -28.69
CA PRO A 8 -0.27 -7.54 -27.32
C PRO A 8 -1.40 -6.72 -26.68
N TRP A 9 -1.72 -7.05 -25.41
CA TRP A 9 -2.65 -6.25 -24.63
C TRP A 9 -2.07 -4.86 -24.36
N ILE A 10 -2.87 -3.83 -24.57
CA ILE A 10 -2.50 -2.44 -24.32
C ILE A 10 -3.11 -2.03 -22.98
N ILE A 11 -2.27 -1.72 -21.99
CA ILE A 11 -2.71 -1.25 -20.69
C ILE A 11 -3.07 0.24 -20.73
N ASP A 12 -4.12 0.62 -20.02
CA ASP A 12 -4.58 2.01 -19.96
C ASP A 12 -3.83 2.82 -18.89
N LYS A 13 -3.56 2.21 -17.75
CA LYS A 13 -2.90 2.87 -16.62
C LYS A 13 -1.85 1.96 -15.97
N LEU A 14 -0.77 2.57 -15.51
CA LEU A 14 0.30 1.92 -14.75
C LEU A 14 0.53 2.68 -13.45
N TYR A 15 0.50 1.99 -12.33
CA TYR A 15 0.78 2.54 -11.01
C TYR A 15 1.99 1.88 -10.36
N TYR A 16 2.73 2.66 -9.59
CA TYR A 16 3.64 2.14 -8.58
C TYR A 16 2.95 2.12 -7.22
N GLU A 17 3.17 1.07 -6.48
CA GLU A 17 2.73 0.97 -5.09
C GLU A 17 3.61 1.84 -4.19
N GLU A 18 3.00 2.53 -3.24
CA GLU A 18 3.65 3.45 -2.29
C GLU A 18 3.40 2.99 -0.83
N ILE A 19 3.63 1.70 -0.54
CA ILE A 19 3.34 1.13 0.79
C ILE A 19 4.15 1.76 1.90
N PHE A 20 5.42 2.10 1.63
CA PHE A 20 6.33 2.75 2.58
C PHE A 20 6.34 4.27 2.40
N ASN A 21 5.17 4.89 2.45
CA ASN A 21 5.07 6.35 2.40
C ASN A 21 5.11 6.97 3.80
N SER A 22 5.63 8.19 3.87
CA SER A 22 5.83 8.93 5.12
C SER A 22 4.53 9.20 5.87
N GLU A 23 3.44 9.51 5.16
CA GLU A 23 2.15 9.81 5.78
C GLU A 23 1.55 8.61 6.48
N ARG A 24 1.56 7.46 5.83
CA ARG A 24 1.11 6.21 6.44
C ARG A 24 1.93 5.87 7.68
N MET A 25 3.26 5.93 7.57
CA MET A 25 4.15 5.60 8.70
C MET A 25 3.93 6.55 9.86
N ARG A 26 3.77 7.85 9.59
CA ARG A 26 3.49 8.85 10.63
C ARG A 26 2.17 8.57 11.34
N HIS A 27 1.07 8.39 10.61
CA HIS A 27 -0.24 8.17 11.21
C HIS A 27 -0.33 6.87 12.02
N VAL A 28 0.16 5.76 11.47
CA VAL A 28 0.18 4.49 12.18
C VAL A 28 1.13 4.55 13.38
N GLY A 29 2.31 5.13 13.20
CA GLY A 29 3.29 5.29 14.28
C GLY A 29 2.79 6.18 15.43
N GLU A 30 2.09 7.28 15.14
CA GLU A 30 1.46 8.12 16.16
C GLU A 30 0.43 7.35 16.99
N LEU A 31 -0.46 6.60 16.33
CA LEU A 31 -1.47 5.80 17.03
C LEU A 31 -0.85 4.68 17.86
N VAL A 32 0.18 4.01 17.35
CA VAL A 32 0.91 2.98 18.09
C VAL A 32 1.58 3.58 19.35
N ARG A 33 2.23 4.73 19.23
CA ARG A 33 2.86 5.41 20.37
C ARG A 33 1.86 5.89 21.41
N GLU A 34 0.68 6.29 20.98
CA GLU A 34 -0.40 6.69 21.90
C GLU A 34 -0.94 5.50 22.70
N ARG A 35 -1.13 4.36 22.06
CA ARG A 35 -1.78 3.19 22.67
C ARG A 35 -0.83 2.22 23.33
N GLU A 36 0.34 2.03 22.73
CA GLU A 36 1.33 1.02 23.14
C GLU A 36 2.76 1.58 23.13
N PRO A 37 3.06 2.65 23.91
CA PRO A 37 4.32 3.41 23.80
C PRO A 37 5.57 2.58 24.06
N ASP A 38 5.49 1.56 24.91
CA ASP A 38 6.62 0.70 25.29
C ASP A 38 6.68 -0.61 24.48
N SER A 39 5.83 -0.76 23.48
CA SER A 39 5.76 -1.99 22.66
C SER A 39 6.91 -2.09 21.68
N GLU A 40 7.20 -3.32 21.24
CA GLU A 40 8.17 -3.57 20.19
C GLU A 40 7.74 -2.94 18.85
N ILE A 41 6.43 -2.91 18.58
CA ILE A 41 5.90 -2.28 17.38
C ILE A 41 6.12 -0.76 17.40
N ALA A 42 6.04 -0.10 18.54
CA ALA A 42 6.37 1.32 18.66
C ALA A 42 7.85 1.59 18.29
N ARG A 43 8.76 0.72 18.72
CA ARG A 43 10.18 0.81 18.34
C ARG A 43 10.38 0.58 16.85
N GLN A 44 9.71 -0.41 16.26
CA GLN A 44 9.76 -0.66 14.83
C GLN A 44 9.31 0.55 14.00
N PHE A 45 8.23 1.20 14.40
CA PHE A 45 7.76 2.40 13.69
C PHE A 45 8.72 3.56 13.82
N ALA A 46 9.36 3.74 14.97
CA ALA A 46 10.39 4.77 15.14
C ALA A 46 11.59 4.52 14.20
N GLU A 47 12.05 3.29 14.08
CA GLU A 47 13.12 2.90 13.16
C GLU A 47 12.74 3.09 11.69
N LEU A 48 11.50 2.76 11.32
CA LEU A 48 10.98 2.97 9.97
C LEU A 48 10.85 4.45 9.63
N GLU A 49 10.39 5.27 10.55
CA GLU A 49 10.31 6.72 10.38
C GLU A 49 11.71 7.33 10.18
N GLU A 50 12.69 6.90 10.98
CA GLU A 50 14.09 7.32 10.83
C GLU A 50 14.66 6.89 9.46
N TRP A 51 14.40 5.66 9.03
CA TRP A 51 14.85 5.15 7.73
C TRP A 51 14.22 5.89 6.55
N LEU A 52 12.92 6.23 6.63
CA LEU A 52 12.23 7.00 5.61
C LEU A 52 12.71 8.44 5.54
N GLY A 53 13.07 9.03 6.69
CA GLY A 53 13.48 10.44 6.77
C GLY A 53 12.42 11.39 6.23
N ASP A 54 12.86 12.49 5.64
CA ASP A 54 12.00 13.55 5.09
C ASP A 54 11.53 13.25 3.65
N ARG A 55 11.30 11.98 3.31
CA ARG A 55 10.79 11.64 1.97
C ARG A 55 9.41 12.25 1.78
N PRO A 56 9.18 12.99 0.68
CA PRO A 56 7.87 13.58 0.43
C PRO A 56 6.84 12.49 0.15
N TYR A 57 5.60 12.75 0.54
CA TYR A 57 4.47 11.94 0.11
C TYR A 57 4.22 12.14 -1.38
N SER A 58 4.35 11.09 -2.16
CA SER A 58 4.30 11.14 -3.62
C SER A 58 3.12 10.37 -4.24
N ALA A 59 2.24 9.83 -3.43
CA ALA A 59 1.06 9.12 -3.92
C ALA A 59 0.12 10.08 -4.68
N THR A 60 -0.44 9.59 -5.76
CA THR A 60 -1.44 10.27 -6.59
C THR A 60 -2.78 9.56 -6.61
N ALA A 61 -2.85 8.40 -5.95
CA ALA A 61 -4.07 7.62 -5.80
C ALA A 61 -4.10 6.94 -4.44
N ARG A 62 -5.30 6.76 -3.91
CA ARG A 62 -5.56 6.12 -2.62
C ARG A 62 -6.82 5.29 -2.70
N VAL A 63 -6.73 4.03 -2.33
CA VAL A 63 -7.87 3.11 -2.33
C VAL A 63 -8.16 2.69 -0.89
N ASP A 64 -9.42 2.76 -0.48
CA ASP A 64 -9.85 2.23 0.81
C ASP A 64 -9.90 0.69 0.73
N VAL A 65 -9.06 0.06 1.53
CA VAL A 65 -8.89 -1.40 1.56
C VAL A 65 -8.96 -1.96 2.98
N GLY A 66 -9.38 -1.16 3.94
CA GLY A 66 -9.38 -1.54 5.36
C GLY A 66 -10.14 -2.84 5.65
N GLU A 67 -11.22 -3.11 4.94
CA GLU A 67 -12.00 -4.35 5.07
C GLU A 67 -11.30 -5.60 4.52
N PHE A 68 -10.22 -5.42 3.73
CA PHE A 68 -9.49 -6.52 3.08
C PHE A 68 -8.15 -6.85 3.72
N PHE A 69 -7.77 -6.23 4.84
CA PHE A 69 -6.47 -6.43 5.47
C PHE A 69 -6.21 -7.89 5.86
N GLU A 70 -7.22 -8.61 6.33
CA GLU A 70 -7.09 -10.04 6.65
C GLU A 70 -6.82 -10.87 5.40
N LYS A 71 -7.46 -10.55 4.27
CA LYS A 71 -7.21 -11.23 2.98
C LYS A 71 -5.80 -10.92 2.44
N ARG A 72 -5.34 -9.69 2.62
CA ARG A 72 -3.96 -9.30 2.29
C ARG A 72 -2.95 -10.13 3.10
N ASP A 73 -3.18 -10.25 4.40
CA ASP A 73 -2.31 -11.03 5.27
C ASP A 73 -2.33 -12.53 4.90
N ASP A 74 -3.47 -13.08 4.54
CA ASP A 74 -3.58 -14.46 4.06
C ASP A 74 -2.83 -14.68 2.73
N ALA A 75 -2.90 -13.72 1.83
CA ALA A 75 -2.12 -13.73 0.59
C ALA A 75 -0.61 -13.69 0.87
N LEU A 76 -0.16 -12.88 1.82
CA LEU A 76 1.23 -12.84 2.27
C LEU A 76 1.66 -14.17 2.91
N ARG A 77 0.82 -14.79 3.74
CA ARG A 77 1.10 -16.11 4.34
C ARG A 77 1.21 -17.21 3.31
N ALA A 78 0.54 -17.10 2.17
CA ALA A 78 0.71 -18.04 1.05
C ALA A 78 2.12 -18.03 0.46
N HIS A 79 2.91 -16.96 0.70
CA HIS A 79 4.32 -16.86 0.31
C HIS A 79 5.26 -17.38 1.40
N ALA A 80 4.93 -18.52 2.02
CA ALA A 80 5.60 -19.08 3.21
C ALA A 80 7.10 -19.31 3.03
N SER A 81 7.59 -19.50 1.81
CA SER A 81 9.02 -19.63 1.53
C SER A 81 9.80 -18.31 1.64
N GLN A 82 9.11 -17.16 1.61
CA GLN A 82 9.70 -15.83 1.60
C GLN A 82 9.20 -14.96 2.77
N VAL A 83 8.03 -15.24 3.28
CA VAL A 83 7.38 -14.48 4.35
C VAL A 83 7.23 -15.38 5.58
N PRO A 84 8.06 -15.20 6.62
CA PRO A 84 7.90 -15.94 7.86
C PRO A 84 6.52 -15.64 8.49
N PRO A 85 5.82 -16.68 9.00
CA PRO A 85 4.44 -16.53 9.48
C PRO A 85 4.31 -15.65 10.74
N ASP A 86 5.40 -15.48 11.47
CA ASP A 86 5.51 -14.66 12.68
C ASP A 86 6.23 -13.31 12.44
N SER A 87 6.44 -12.95 11.18
CA SER A 87 7.14 -11.72 10.83
C SER A 87 6.36 -10.48 11.26
N ARG A 88 6.90 -9.73 12.21
CA ARG A 88 6.36 -8.44 12.63
C ARG A 88 6.61 -7.32 11.61
N PHE A 89 7.43 -7.56 10.62
CA PHE A 89 7.64 -6.62 9.53
C PHE A 89 6.48 -6.61 8.55
N PHE A 90 5.91 -7.80 8.26
CA PHE A 90 4.81 -7.94 7.31
C PHE A 90 3.42 -7.88 7.97
N PHE A 91 3.30 -8.29 9.23
CA PHE A 91 2.01 -8.42 9.92
C PHE A 91 1.91 -7.46 11.09
N TRP A 92 1.43 -6.26 10.81
CA TRP A 92 1.09 -5.29 11.83
C TRP A 92 -0.36 -5.49 12.31
N PRO A 93 -0.72 -5.04 13.53
CA PRO A 93 -2.08 -5.15 14.02
C PRO A 93 -3.07 -4.46 13.06
N ASN A 94 -3.97 -5.25 12.47
CA ASN A 94 -4.90 -4.74 11.44
C ASN A 94 -5.88 -3.71 12.00
N ASP A 95 -6.30 -3.84 13.26
CA ASP A 95 -7.20 -2.87 13.88
C ASP A 95 -6.55 -1.48 14.02
N LEU A 96 -5.27 -1.42 14.39
CA LEU A 96 -4.52 -0.16 14.44
C LEU A 96 -4.31 0.44 13.04
N GLN A 97 -3.98 -0.40 12.07
CA GLN A 97 -3.84 0.06 10.69
C GLN A 97 -5.17 0.58 10.12
N ARG A 98 -6.26 -0.13 10.38
CA ARG A 98 -7.60 0.24 9.91
C ARG A 98 -8.07 1.57 10.49
N GLU A 99 -7.74 1.83 11.75
CA GLU A 99 -8.06 3.10 12.40
C GLU A 99 -7.18 4.25 11.90
N ALA A 100 -5.87 4.01 11.77
CA ALA A 100 -4.92 5.07 11.42
C ALA A 100 -4.82 5.32 9.92
N TRP A 101 -4.85 4.26 9.11
CA TRP A 101 -4.62 4.34 7.66
C TRP A 101 -5.25 3.14 6.93
N PRO A 102 -6.56 3.14 6.67
CA PRO A 102 -7.26 2.04 6.02
C PRO A 102 -7.04 1.98 4.50
N PHE A 103 -5.96 2.57 4.02
CA PHE A 103 -5.71 2.80 2.60
C PHE A 103 -4.50 2.06 2.09
N GLU A 104 -4.50 1.79 0.79
CA GLU A 104 -3.30 1.57 -0.01
C GLU A 104 -3.08 2.75 -0.94
N ASP A 105 -1.84 3.21 -1.01
CA ASP A 105 -1.44 4.38 -1.76
C ASP A 105 -0.65 3.96 -2.99
N TYR A 106 -0.90 4.65 -4.12
CA TYR A 106 -0.28 4.39 -5.39
C TYR A 106 0.16 5.70 -6.04
N ARG A 107 1.15 5.61 -6.91
CA ARG A 107 1.60 6.72 -7.75
C ARG A 107 1.40 6.38 -9.21
N LEU A 108 0.61 7.18 -9.92
CA LEU A 108 0.40 7.01 -11.36
C LEU A 108 1.73 7.22 -12.09
N ALA A 109 2.20 6.20 -12.78
CA ALA A 109 3.42 6.23 -13.57
C ALA A 109 3.15 6.58 -15.03
N ALA A 110 2.07 6.04 -15.60
CA ALA A 110 1.65 6.32 -16.97
C ALA A 110 0.13 6.14 -17.11
N SER A 111 -0.49 6.93 -17.97
CA SER A 111 -1.90 6.80 -18.29
C SER A 111 -2.15 7.16 -19.76
N ARG A 112 -3.00 6.37 -20.42
CA ARG A 112 -3.53 6.64 -21.77
C ARG A 112 -4.90 7.31 -21.73
N VAL A 113 -5.50 7.36 -20.54
CA VAL A 113 -6.81 7.98 -20.30
C VAL A 113 -6.63 9.22 -19.42
N PRO A 114 -7.58 10.17 -19.44
CA PRO A 114 -7.54 11.32 -18.54
C PRO A 114 -7.49 10.86 -17.07
N ALA A 115 -6.60 11.46 -16.28
CA ALA A 115 -6.44 11.18 -14.87
C ALA A 115 -6.66 12.46 -14.05
N ALA A 116 -7.33 12.35 -12.90
CA ALA A 116 -7.41 13.41 -11.92
C ALA A 116 -6.03 13.65 -11.25
N GLU A 117 -5.85 14.79 -10.64
CA GLU A 117 -4.62 15.10 -9.88
C GLU A 117 -4.45 14.11 -8.71
N PHE A 118 -5.55 13.72 -8.07
CA PHE A 118 -5.60 12.66 -7.06
C PHE A 118 -6.81 11.77 -7.30
N GLU A 119 -6.60 10.45 -7.30
CA GLU A 119 -7.62 9.44 -7.62
C GLU A 119 -7.95 8.60 -6.39
N HIS A 120 -9.19 8.13 -6.31
CA HIS A 120 -9.67 7.24 -5.23
C HIS A 120 -10.03 5.83 -5.73
N ASP A 121 -9.93 5.60 -7.03
CA ASP A 121 -10.11 4.33 -7.69
C ASP A 121 -9.10 4.22 -8.83
N LEU A 122 -8.38 3.10 -8.91
CA LEU A 122 -7.38 2.87 -9.94
C LEU A 122 -7.97 2.73 -11.35
N PHE A 123 -9.27 2.53 -11.46
CA PHE A 123 -10.01 2.44 -12.73
C PHE A 123 -10.63 3.77 -13.17
N GLU A 124 -10.45 4.86 -12.42
CA GLU A 124 -10.95 6.16 -12.84
C GLU A 124 -10.49 6.53 -14.26
N GLY A 125 -11.42 7.02 -15.07
CA GLY A 125 -11.17 7.42 -16.46
C GLY A 125 -11.16 6.27 -17.48
N ILE A 126 -11.14 5.02 -17.04
CA ILE A 126 -11.28 3.86 -17.92
C ILE A 126 -12.76 3.66 -18.24
N LYS A 127 -13.08 3.62 -19.53
CA LYS A 127 -14.44 3.36 -19.98
C LYS A 127 -14.67 1.87 -20.09
N GLU A 128 -15.78 1.41 -19.54
CA GLU A 128 -16.30 0.06 -19.84
C GLU A 128 -16.70 0.00 -21.34
N GLU A 129 -16.24 -1.02 -22.05
CA GLU A 129 -16.64 -1.28 -23.42
C GLU A 129 -18.05 -1.93 -23.47
#